data_a841fdb9a6d82282ffe6c40f53a2698c
#
_entry.id   a841fdb9a6d82282ffe6c40f53a2698c
#
_cell.length_a   1.000
_cell.length_b   1.000
_cell.length_c   1.000
_cell.angle_alpha   90.00
_cell.angle_beta   90.00
_cell.angle_gamma   90.00
#
_symmetry.space_group_name_H-M   'P 1'
#
loop_
_entity.id
_entity.type
_entity.pdbx_description
1 polymer ?
#
loop_
_entity_poly.entity_id
_entity_poly.type
_entity_poly.pdbx_seq_one_letter_code
_entity_poly.pdbx_strand_id
1 'polypeptide(L)' 'MAKSKDVITKTALRRLMKKEALADIVALDAVLSLQEWLTDTAKDITTKALALAKHAKRKTITKADIKLAI' A
#
# COMPACT_ATOMS: atom_id res chain seq x y z
N MET A 1 -4.27 0.97 -18.06
CA MET A 1 -3.88 2.33 -17.72
C MET A 1 -2.67 2.32 -16.82
N ALA A 2 -1.67 3.05 -17.24
CA ALA A 2 -0.47 3.18 -16.42
C ALA A 2 -0.77 3.75 -15.05
N LYS A 3 -1.82 4.54 -14.96
CA LYS A 3 -2.23 5.18 -13.71
C LYS A 3 -2.64 4.20 -12.63
N SER A 4 -3.09 3.01 -12.99
CA SER A 4 -3.51 2.04 -12.00
C SER A 4 -2.35 1.55 -11.14
N LYS A 5 -1.12 1.79 -11.56
CA LYS A 5 0.05 1.42 -10.78
C LYS A 5 0.40 2.45 -9.71
N ASP A 6 -0.11 3.67 -9.85
CA ASP A 6 0.23 4.77 -8.96
C ASP A 6 -0.89 5.02 -7.96
N VAL A 7 -1.24 3.96 -7.23
CA VAL A 7 -2.30 4.05 -6.21
C VAL A 7 -1.90 5.02 -5.11
N ILE A 8 -0.61 5.05 -4.79
CA ILE A 8 -0.06 6.00 -3.81
C ILE A 8 0.78 6.99 -4.59
N THR A 9 0.41 8.27 -4.55
CA THR A 9 1.09 9.28 -5.36
C THR A 9 2.51 9.53 -4.85
N LYS A 10 3.39 9.86 -5.79
CA LYS A 10 4.78 10.19 -5.46
C LYS A 10 4.86 11.40 -4.56
N THR A 11 4.02 12.40 -4.82
CA THR A 11 4.01 13.64 -4.04
C THR A 11 3.62 13.38 -2.60
N ALA A 12 2.58 12.61 -2.38
CA ALA A 12 2.13 12.28 -1.03
C ALA A 12 3.19 11.46 -0.30
N LEU A 13 3.80 10.50 -0.99
CA LEU A 13 4.80 9.65 -0.38
C LEU A 13 6.06 10.45 -0.03
N ARG A 14 6.51 11.31 -0.93
CA ARG A 14 7.67 12.16 -0.65
C ARG A 14 7.40 13.07 0.53
N ARG A 15 6.20 13.63 0.60
CA ARG A 15 5.81 14.50 1.71
C ARG A 15 5.87 13.74 3.03
N LEU A 16 5.37 12.52 3.03
CA LEU A 16 5.39 11.67 4.23
C LEU A 16 6.82 11.39 4.67
N MET A 17 7.69 11.06 3.72
CA MET A 17 9.08 10.76 4.02
C MET A 17 9.80 11.97 4.62
N LYS A 18 9.51 13.16 4.10
CA LYS A 18 10.16 14.40 4.58
C LYS A 18 9.58 14.88 5.89
N LYS A 19 8.28 14.87 6.03
CA LYS A 19 7.62 15.45 7.21
C LYS A 19 7.51 14.48 8.36
N GLU A 20 7.04 13.27 8.07
CA GLU A 20 6.81 12.30 9.14
C GLU A 20 8.06 11.55 9.53
N ALA A 21 8.87 11.17 8.55
CA ALA A 21 10.10 10.43 8.80
C ALA A 21 11.33 11.33 8.90
N LEU A 22 11.15 12.64 8.71
CA LEU A 22 12.20 13.66 8.87
C LEU A 22 13.40 13.48 7.95
N ALA A 23 13.17 12.94 6.76
CA ALA A 23 14.24 12.83 5.76
C ALA A 23 14.45 14.20 5.10
N ASP A 24 15.67 14.71 5.12
CA ASP A 24 15.98 16.02 4.57
C ASP A 24 15.88 16.05 3.05
N ILE A 25 16.49 15.08 2.39
CA ILE A 25 16.51 14.98 0.95
C ILE A 25 16.12 13.58 0.55
N VAL A 26 15.19 13.47 -0.39
CA VAL A 26 14.70 12.17 -0.85
C VAL A 26 14.85 12.10 -2.36
N ALA A 27 15.67 11.17 -2.83
CA ALA A 27 15.88 10.96 -4.26
C ALA A 27 14.63 10.38 -4.91
N LEU A 28 14.40 10.72 -6.17
CA LEU A 28 13.24 10.24 -6.89
C LEU A 28 13.18 8.71 -6.97
N ASP A 29 14.31 8.07 -7.22
CA ASP A 29 14.34 6.60 -7.32
C ASP A 29 14.00 5.94 -5.98
N ALA A 30 14.31 6.59 -4.86
CA ALA A 30 13.91 6.08 -3.55
C ALA A 30 12.39 6.14 -3.39
N VAL A 31 11.78 7.24 -3.82
CA VAL A 31 10.32 7.39 -3.77
C VAL A 31 9.65 6.34 -4.65
N LEU A 32 10.17 6.14 -5.86
CA LEU A 32 9.61 5.18 -6.80
C LEU A 32 9.74 3.75 -6.28
N SER A 33 10.86 3.43 -5.68
CA SER A 33 11.10 2.10 -5.11
C SER A 33 10.12 1.81 -3.98
N LEU A 34 9.96 2.76 -3.09
CA LEU A 34 9.02 2.61 -1.97
C LEU A 34 7.58 2.53 -2.46
N GLN A 35 7.23 3.35 -3.46
CA GLN A 35 5.89 3.33 -4.04
C GLN A 35 5.57 1.95 -4.62
N GLU A 36 6.51 1.37 -5.34
CA GLU A 36 6.33 0.05 -5.92
C GLU A 36 6.14 -1.01 -4.84
N TRP A 37 6.98 -0.97 -3.81
CA TRP A 37 6.88 -1.91 -2.70
C TRP A 37 5.54 -1.81 -1.98
N LEU A 38 5.08 -0.59 -1.73
CA LEU A 38 3.80 -0.36 -1.06
C LEU A 38 2.64 -0.86 -1.90
N THR A 39 2.69 -0.64 -3.21
CA THR A 39 1.66 -1.10 -4.13
C THR A 39 1.57 -2.62 -4.13
N ASP A 40 2.71 -3.29 -4.25
CA ASP A 40 2.76 -4.75 -4.26
C ASP A 40 2.31 -5.32 -2.93
N THR A 41 2.75 -4.73 -1.84
CA THR A 41 2.38 -5.17 -0.49
C THR A 41 0.88 -5.00 -0.26
N ALA A 42 0.31 -3.88 -0.69
CA ALA A 42 -1.12 -3.63 -0.56
C ALA A 42 -1.92 -4.67 -1.35
N LYS A 43 -1.45 -5.04 -2.54
CA LYS A 43 -2.08 -6.08 -3.35
C LYS A 43 -2.06 -7.42 -2.64
N ASP A 44 -0.91 -7.81 -2.10
CA ASP A 44 -0.76 -9.08 -1.40
C ASP A 44 -1.67 -9.15 -0.19
N ILE A 45 -1.67 -8.10 0.62
CA ILE A 45 -2.49 -8.05 1.82
C ILE A 45 -3.97 -8.12 1.45
N THR A 46 -4.37 -7.39 0.41
CA THR A 46 -5.75 -7.39 -0.05
C THR A 46 -6.17 -8.78 -0.54
N THR A 47 -5.29 -9.46 -1.27
CA THR A 47 -5.57 -10.80 -1.76
C THR A 47 -5.81 -11.78 -0.61
N LYS A 48 -4.96 -11.71 0.42
CA LYS A 48 -5.11 -12.55 1.60
C LYS A 48 -6.38 -12.21 2.38
N ALA A 49 -6.65 -10.90 2.54
CA ALA A 49 -7.83 -10.45 3.25
C ALA A 49 -9.11 -10.88 2.53
N LEU A 50 -9.08 -10.85 1.19
CA LEU A 50 -10.21 -11.30 0.40
C LEU A 50 -10.47 -12.79 0.61
N ALA A 51 -9.41 -13.59 0.65
CA ALA A 51 -9.53 -15.02 0.91
C ALA A 51 -10.16 -15.27 2.28
N LEU A 52 -9.76 -14.50 3.29
CA LEU A 52 -10.34 -14.62 4.63
C LEU A 52 -11.82 -14.25 4.64
N ALA A 53 -12.18 -13.18 3.93
CA ALA A 53 -13.58 -12.77 3.83
C ALA A 53 -14.42 -13.83 3.14
N LYS A 54 -13.92 -14.40 2.06
CA LYS A 54 -14.62 -15.45 1.33
C LYS A 54 -14.79 -16.72 2.17
N HIS A 55 -13.78 -17.06 2.94
CA HIS A 55 -13.85 -18.21 3.83
C HIS A 55 -14.98 -18.03 4.85
N ALA A 56 -15.20 -16.80 5.28
CA ALA A 56 -16.27 -16.46 6.22
C ALA A 56 -17.59 -16.18 5.48
N LYS A 57 -17.64 -16.45 4.18
CA LYS A 57 -18.83 -16.26 3.32
C LYS A 57 -19.29 -14.81 3.27
N ARG A 58 -18.32 -13.90 3.26
CA ARG A 58 -18.59 -12.46 3.15
C ARG A 58 -17.99 -11.94 1.84
N LYS A 59 -18.54 -10.84 1.34
CA LYS A 59 -18.01 -10.16 0.17
C LYS A 59 -17.21 -8.92 0.57
N THR A 60 -17.36 -8.47 1.79
CA THR A 60 -16.73 -7.26 2.30
C THR A 60 -15.47 -7.61 3.06
N ILE A 61 -14.36 -6.94 2.70
CA ILE A 61 -13.12 -7.06 3.45
C ILE A 61 -13.21 -6.10 4.64
N THR A 62 -13.01 -6.62 5.83
CA THR A 62 -13.10 -5.82 7.06
C THR A 62 -11.71 -5.50 7.62
N LYS A 63 -11.68 -4.61 8.60
CA LYS A 63 -10.46 -4.26 9.30
C LYS A 63 -9.79 -5.50 9.90
N ALA A 64 -10.60 -6.40 10.45
CA ALA A 64 -10.09 -7.63 11.05
C ALA A 64 -9.39 -8.49 10.01
N ASP A 65 -9.97 -8.58 8.80
CA ASP A 65 -9.37 -9.34 7.71
C ASP A 65 -7.99 -8.78 7.34
N ILE A 66 -7.89 -7.47 7.26
CA ILE A 66 -6.62 -6.80 6.95
C ILE A 66 -5.60 -7.10 8.04
N LYS A 67 -5.99 -7.00 9.30
CA LYS A 67 -5.07 -7.26 10.41
C LYS A 67 -4.56 -8.69 10.42
N LEU A 68 -5.42 -9.65 10.09
CA LEU A 68 -5.01 -11.04 10.03
C LEU A 68 -4.12 -11.33 8.82
N ALA A 69 -4.23 -10.54 7.77
CA ALA A 69 -3.47 -10.73 6.54
C ALA A 69 -2.05 -10.15 6.62
N ILE A 70 -1.80 -9.26 7.55
CA ILE A 70 -0.48 -8.62 7.70
C ILE A 70 0.57 -9.54 8.29
#